data_c1a032e1e2fb4b8d50f3c07d476494d0
#
_entry.id   c1a032e1e2fb4b8d50f3c07d476494d0
#
_cell.length_a   1.000
_cell.length_b   1.000
_cell.length_c   1.000
_cell.angle_alpha   90.00
_cell.angle_beta   90.00
_cell.angle_gamma   90.00
#
_symmetry.space_group_name_H-M   'P 1'
#
loop_
_entity.id
_entity.type
_entity.pdbx_description
1 polymer ?
#
loop_
_entity_poly.entity_id
_entity_poly.type
_entity_poly.pdbx_seq_one_letter_code
_entity_poly.pdbx_strand_id
1 'polypeptide(L)'
;MIIACKNMMLDLKAPASKSAYHRELIVNFVLGARGAYLDIKKDDNDDVIATKRCLAELSAASDAGNDDIILPANESGSTLRFMIPTALALKGSPERKMIFTTKGRLVERPLDDLAACLAPFGVSIEKDIEKRTVTVTGFLMAGDYTIDGSVSSQYISGLLMALSNFNRPSKITITGEMSSVHYIELTVAVLKKYGIEITREGNVFNVPGRSGVDTPSGRFTVEGDWSNGAFLLCLGSLMKNGGAMITGLDTESVQGDRAITGFLEELGVEVDTEDGAVSVMGPDGEPPVDEITISCNDIPDIVPYMAVTGAFKAKKTILTGTKRLRVKESDRASAVCEMLASCGIKTELEEDSITVYGAVRSDIPEEIRLTSSNDHRMAMAAVLCAAGTGRKIEIDDISCLSKSFPEFKTIIENGMAIL
;
A
#
# COMPACT_ATOMS: atom_id res chain seq x y z
N MET A 1 -14.74 -2.79 -19.81
CA MET A 1 -13.62 -3.51 -20.44
C MET A 1 -13.83 -4.99 -20.23
N ILE A 2 -13.49 -5.83 -21.23
CA ILE A 2 -13.59 -7.29 -21.10
C ILE A 2 -12.21 -7.88 -20.89
N ILE A 3 -12.06 -8.69 -19.86
CA ILE A 3 -10.81 -9.39 -19.51
C ILE A 3 -11.02 -10.89 -19.71
N ALA A 4 -10.06 -11.54 -20.35
CA ALA A 4 -9.99 -12.99 -20.47
C ALA A 4 -8.55 -13.45 -20.25
N CYS A 5 -8.35 -14.46 -19.41
CA CYS A 5 -7.03 -15.02 -19.17
C CYS A 5 -6.66 -16.05 -20.24
N LYS A 6 -5.43 -15.95 -20.75
CA LYS A 6 -4.77 -17.02 -21.49
C LYS A 6 -3.85 -17.78 -20.55
N ASN A 7 -3.80 -19.08 -20.69
CA ASN A 7 -2.84 -19.90 -19.96
C ASN A 7 -1.45 -19.70 -20.54
N MET A 8 -0.51 -19.20 -19.72
CA MET A 8 0.87 -18.93 -20.13
C MET A 8 1.79 -18.84 -18.94
N MET A 9 3.08 -18.89 -19.19
CA MET A 9 4.10 -18.50 -18.21
C MET A 9 4.29 -16.98 -18.29
N LEU A 10 4.12 -16.29 -17.16
CA LEU A 10 4.46 -14.88 -17.03
C LEU A 10 5.94 -14.76 -16.62
N ASP A 11 6.70 -13.99 -17.38
CA ASP A 11 8.09 -13.63 -17.03
C ASP A 11 8.16 -12.10 -16.95
N LEU A 12 8.18 -11.58 -15.71
CA LEU A 12 7.97 -10.17 -15.45
C LEU A 12 8.93 -9.66 -14.37
N LYS A 13 9.25 -8.37 -14.46
CA LYS A 13 9.92 -7.66 -13.38
C LYS A 13 8.89 -6.99 -12.49
N ALA A 14 9.03 -7.13 -11.16
CA ALA A 14 8.22 -6.39 -10.21
C ALA A 14 8.40 -4.87 -10.39
N PRO A 15 7.32 -4.07 -10.38
CA PRO A 15 7.45 -2.62 -10.33
C PRO A 15 8.14 -2.18 -9.04
N ALA A 16 8.67 -0.95 -9.01
CA ALA A 16 9.25 -0.39 -7.81
C ALA A 16 8.20 -0.29 -6.68
N SER A 17 8.58 -0.68 -5.46
CA SER A 17 7.70 -0.63 -4.30
C SER A 17 7.23 0.80 -4.02
N LYS A 18 5.94 1.04 -4.21
CA LYS A 18 5.30 2.31 -3.88
C LYS A 18 5.59 2.72 -2.43
N SER A 19 5.45 1.78 -1.52
CA SER A 19 5.63 2.00 -0.08
C SER A 19 7.07 2.35 0.30
N ALA A 20 8.06 1.72 -0.32
CA ALA A 20 9.47 2.07 -0.14
C ALA A 20 9.80 3.41 -0.83
N TYR A 21 9.26 3.63 -2.02
CA TYR A 21 9.54 4.84 -2.82
C TYR A 21 9.08 6.12 -2.10
N HIS A 22 7.89 6.15 -1.52
CA HIS A 22 7.45 7.28 -0.70
C HIS A 22 8.46 7.61 0.42
N ARG A 23 8.96 6.58 1.11
CA ARG A 23 9.89 6.73 2.23
C ARG A 23 11.25 7.24 1.75
N GLU A 24 11.77 6.68 0.67
CA GLU A 24 13.02 7.14 0.06
C GLU A 24 12.93 8.62 -0.34
N LEU A 25 11.85 9.04 -1.00
CA LEU A 25 11.62 10.43 -1.38
C LEU A 25 11.59 11.37 -0.16
N ILE A 26 10.79 11.03 0.85
CA ILE A 26 10.57 11.87 2.02
C ILE A 26 11.82 11.93 2.90
N VAL A 27 12.48 10.80 3.17
CA VAL A 27 13.69 10.76 4.00
C VAL A 27 14.83 11.54 3.34
N ASN A 28 15.07 11.35 2.03
CA ASN A 28 16.05 12.16 1.31
C ASN A 28 15.76 13.66 1.44
N PHE A 29 14.50 14.06 1.26
CA PHE A 29 14.09 15.45 1.35
C PHE A 29 14.25 16.03 2.75
N VAL A 30 13.80 15.30 3.76
CA VAL A 30 13.91 15.68 5.19
C VAL A 30 15.37 15.84 5.61
N LEU A 31 16.25 14.98 5.13
CA LEU A 31 17.69 15.05 5.39
C LEU A 31 18.44 16.09 4.52
N GLY A 32 17.72 16.88 3.75
CA GLY A 32 18.25 18.03 3.04
C GLY A 32 18.61 17.82 1.58
N ALA A 33 18.45 16.61 1.03
CA ALA A 33 18.64 16.39 -0.39
C ALA A 33 17.65 17.23 -1.21
N ARG A 34 18.15 17.77 -2.33
CA ARG A 34 17.35 18.50 -3.33
C ARG A 34 17.80 18.05 -4.72
N GLY A 35 16.94 18.22 -5.73
CA GLY A 35 17.34 17.99 -7.12
C GLY A 35 16.44 17.04 -7.90
N ALA A 36 17.00 16.46 -8.96
CA ALA A 36 16.29 15.75 -10.02
C ALA A 36 15.56 14.44 -9.58
N TYR A 37 15.81 13.93 -8.36
CA TYR A 37 15.05 12.78 -7.87
C TYR A 37 13.56 13.08 -7.61
N LEU A 38 13.20 14.37 -7.55
CA LEU A 38 11.80 14.85 -7.50
C LEU A 38 11.16 14.96 -8.89
N ASP A 39 11.93 14.85 -9.98
CA ASP A 39 11.37 14.89 -11.31
C ASP A 39 10.41 13.70 -11.53
N ILE A 40 9.27 13.98 -12.14
CA ILE A 40 8.28 12.96 -12.44
C ILE A 40 8.77 12.11 -13.61
N LYS A 41 8.80 10.80 -13.42
CA LYS A 41 9.18 9.82 -14.43
C LYS A 41 7.94 9.18 -15.05
N LYS A 42 8.11 8.58 -16.23
CA LYS A 42 7.02 7.94 -16.97
C LYS A 42 6.42 6.73 -16.22
N ASP A 43 7.24 6.04 -15.46
CA ASP A 43 6.91 4.86 -14.67
C ASP A 43 6.48 5.16 -13.23
N ASP A 44 6.45 6.43 -12.82
CA ASP A 44 5.91 6.82 -11.53
C ASP A 44 4.40 6.58 -11.49
N ASN A 45 3.93 5.95 -10.43
CA ASN A 45 2.50 5.83 -10.15
C ASN A 45 1.93 7.14 -9.56
N ASP A 46 0.60 7.30 -9.62
CA ASP A 46 -0.08 8.54 -9.21
C ASP A 46 0.20 8.93 -7.76
N ASP A 47 0.35 7.95 -6.85
CA ASP A 47 0.64 8.20 -5.44
C ASP A 47 2.05 8.76 -5.25
N VAL A 48 3.04 8.21 -5.96
CA VAL A 48 4.43 8.71 -5.97
C VAL A 48 4.50 10.10 -6.60
N ILE A 49 3.77 10.34 -7.70
CA ILE A 49 3.66 11.67 -8.32
C ILE A 49 3.11 12.70 -7.33
N ALA A 50 2.07 12.34 -6.55
CA ALA A 50 1.53 13.22 -5.53
C ALA A 50 2.57 13.59 -4.47
N THR A 51 3.36 12.61 -3.97
CA THR A 51 4.45 12.89 -3.02
C THR A 51 5.52 13.79 -3.62
N LYS A 52 5.99 13.51 -4.84
CA LYS A 52 6.99 14.35 -5.53
C LYS A 52 6.52 15.80 -5.69
N ARG A 53 5.25 15.99 -6.08
CA ARG A 53 4.65 17.33 -6.19
C ARG A 53 4.59 18.05 -4.84
N CYS A 54 4.13 17.36 -3.79
CA CYS A 54 4.12 17.96 -2.45
C CYS A 54 5.52 18.38 -1.99
N LEU A 55 6.54 17.57 -2.22
CA LEU A 55 7.92 17.89 -1.87
C LEU A 55 8.48 19.04 -2.72
N ALA A 56 8.12 19.10 -4.00
CA ALA A 56 8.51 20.21 -4.88
C ALA A 56 7.88 21.55 -4.44
N GLU A 57 6.59 21.56 -4.07
CA GLU A 57 5.91 22.75 -3.52
C GLU A 57 6.55 23.21 -2.20
N LEU A 58 6.88 22.27 -1.30
CA LEU A 58 7.61 22.58 -0.07
C LEU A 58 9.01 23.16 -0.36
N SER A 59 9.70 22.64 -1.38
CA SER A 59 11.02 23.16 -1.77
C SER A 59 10.93 24.58 -2.32
N ALA A 60 9.95 24.85 -3.18
CA ALA A 60 9.74 26.16 -3.77
C ALA A 60 9.33 27.20 -2.72
N ALA A 61 8.53 26.80 -1.73
CA ALA A 61 8.01 27.70 -0.70
C ALA A 61 9.04 28.04 0.39
N SER A 62 10.14 27.31 0.55
CA SER A 62 11.18 27.59 1.54
C SER A 62 11.79 28.99 1.40
N ASP A 63 11.80 29.54 0.17
CA ASP A 63 12.37 30.84 -0.16
C ASP A 63 11.32 31.98 -0.25
N ALA A 64 10.03 31.70 -0.14
CA ALA A 64 8.94 32.61 -0.58
C ALA A 64 8.13 33.30 0.53
N GLY A 65 8.58 33.39 1.79
CA GLY A 65 7.86 34.17 2.82
C GLY A 65 6.76 33.41 3.56
N ASN A 66 5.68 34.10 3.98
CA ASN A 66 4.63 33.55 4.88
C ASN A 66 3.38 33.05 4.14
N ASP A 67 3.38 32.94 2.80
CA ASP A 67 2.22 32.50 2.06
C ASP A 67 1.87 31.03 2.34
N ASP A 68 0.57 30.73 2.29
CA ASP A 68 0.05 29.38 2.45
C ASP A 68 0.60 28.46 1.35
N ILE A 69 0.92 27.20 1.71
CA ILE A 69 1.45 26.20 0.77
C ILE A 69 0.35 25.23 0.38
N ILE A 70 0.09 25.10 -0.92
CA ILE A 70 -0.87 24.15 -1.46
C ILE A 70 -0.14 22.84 -1.82
N LEU A 71 -0.56 21.73 -1.22
CA LEU A 71 0.05 20.43 -1.35
C LEU A 71 -0.90 19.43 -2.00
N PRO A 72 -0.67 19.01 -3.25
CA PRO A 72 -1.60 18.18 -4.01
C PRO A 72 -1.47 16.69 -3.61
N ALA A 73 -2.16 16.26 -2.55
CA ALA A 73 -2.19 14.85 -2.13
C ALA A 73 -3.02 13.95 -3.07
N ASN A 74 -3.89 14.53 -3.89
CA ASN A 74 -4.78 13.81 -4.82
C ASN A 74 -5.61 12.74 -4.09
N GLU A 75 -5.48 11.45 -4.47
CA GLU A 75 -6.14 10.33 -3.81
C GLU A 75 -5.19 9.52 -2.90
N SER A 76 -3.92 9.94 -2.78
CA SER A 76 -2.88 9.21 -2.05
C SER A 76 -3.00 9.36 -0.54
N GLY A 77 -3.47 8.32 0.13
CA GLY A 77 -3.52 8.26 1.60
C GLY A 77 -2.14 8.26 2.24
N SER A 78 -1.14 7.65 1.60
CA SER A 78 0.24 7.65 2.05
C SER A 78 0.84 9.05 1.97
N THR A 79 0.66 9.73 0.84
CA THR A 79 1.13 11.11 0.68
C THR A 79 0.53 12.01 1.75
N LEU A 80 -0.80 12.03 1.93
CA LEU A 80 -1.44 12.90 2.91
C LEU A 80 -0.89 12.67 4.33
N ARG A 81 -0.85 11.41 4.78
CA ARG A 81 -0.48 11.08 6.15
C ARG A 81 1.01 11.24 6.43
N PHE A 82 1.87 10.99 5.47
CA PHE A 82 3.32 11.20 5.61
C PHE A 82 3.68 12.69 5.51
N MET A 83 3.02 13.41 4.60
CA MET A 83 3.37 14.80 4.35
C MET A 83 2.84 15.77 5.41
N ILE A 84 1.78 15.42 6.17
CA ILE A 84 1.32 16.29 7.28
C ILE A 84 2.45 16.54 8.29
N PRO A 85 3.04 15.53 8.96
CA PRO A 85 4.13 15.79 9.88
C PRO A 85 5.40 16.29 9.18
N THR A 86 5.68 15.84 7.95
CA THR A 86 6.84 16.30 7.16
C THR A 86 6.75 17.80 6.85
N ALA A 87 5.60 18.27 6.38
CA ALA A 87 5.40 19.68 6.08
C ALA A 87 5.48 20.55 7.34
N LEU A 88 4.92 20.09 8.46
CA LEU A 88 5.02 20.76 9.76
C LEU A 88 6.46 20.87 10.26
N ALA A 89 7.32 19.88 9.98
CA ALA A 89 8.72 19.89 10.35
C ALA A 89 9.57 20.86 9.49
N LEU A 90 9.11 21.22 8.28
CA LEU A 90 9.90 21.94 7.28
C LEU A 90 9.36 23.31 6.89
N LYS A 91 8.19 23.70 7.38
CA LYS A 91 7.47 24.87 6.86
C LYS A 91 8.08 26.26 7.16
N GLY A 92 9.09 26.36 7.98
CA GLY A 92 9.84 27.60 8.23
C GLY A 92 9.12 28.67 9.08
N SER A 93 7.81 28.88 8.94
CA SER A 93 7.02 29.89 9.67
C SER A 93 5.81 29.27 10.38
N PRO A 94 5.54 29.65 11.66
CA PRO A 94 4.38 29.15 12.41
C PRO A 94 3.04 29.58 11.80
N GLU A 95 3.01 30.75 11.20
CA GLU A 95 1.77 31.36 10.64
C GLU A 95 1.36 30.76 9.31
N ARG A 96 2.30 30.11 8.63
CA ARG A 96 2.07 29.50 7.31
C ARG A 96 1.16 28.28 7.43
N LYS A 97 0.07 28.24 6.65
CA LYS A 97 -0.82 27.08 6.55
C LYS A 97 -0.33 26.14 5.47
N MET A 98 -0.53 24.84 5.69
CA MET A 98 -0.38 23.78 4.72
C MET A 98 -1.77 23.32 4.29
N ILE A 99 -2.12 23.50 3.03
CA ILE A 99 -3.43 23.17 2.48
C ILE A 99 -3.27 21.98 1.54
N PHE A 100 -3.64 20.79 2.01
CA PHE A 100 -3.64 19.58 1.20
C PHE A 100 -4.91 19.53 0.37
N THR A 101 -4.77 19.51 -0.95
CA THR A 101 -5.90 19.27 -1.87
C THR A 101 -6.04 17.76 -2.10
N THR A 102 -7.26 17.26 -2.01
CA THR A 102 -7.58 15.84 -2.10
C THR A 102 -8.57 15.56 -3.23
N LYS A 103 -8.64 14.28 -3.65
CA LYS A 103 -9.62 13.79 -4.61
C LYS A 103 -10.29 12.53 -4.06
N GLY A 104 -11.39 12.11 -4.72
CA GLY A 104 -12.12 10.92 -4.32
C GLY A 104 -12.56 10.99 -2.86
N ARG A 105 -12.44 9.88 -2.15
CA ARG A 105 -12.82 9.74 -0.73
C ARG A 105 -11.70 10.10 0.26
N LEU A 106 -10.54 10.60 -0.21
CA LEU A 106 -9.39 10.78 0.67
C LEU A 106 -9.67 11.72 1.85
N VAL A 107 -10.40 12.82 1.64
CA VAL A 107 -10.74 13.78 2.71
C VAL A 107 -11.60 13.16 3.83
N GLU A 108 -12.38 12.12 3.51
CA GLU A 108 -13.24 11.42 4.47
C GLU A 108 -12.46 10.44 5.37
N ARG A 109 -11.29 9.98 4.89
CA ARG A 109 -10.49 8.98 5.62
C ARG A 109 -10.02 9.51 6.98
N PRO A 110 -9.92 8.64 8.01
CA PRO A 110 -9.56 9.06 9.36
C PRO A 110 -8.22 9.82 9.43
N LEU A 111 -8.18 10.90 10.22
CA LEU A 111 -7.00 11.65 10.63
C LEU A 111 -7.05 11.99 12.13
N ASP A 112 -8.07 11.52 12.84
CA ASP A 112 -8.40 11.96 14.20
C ASP A 112 -7.28 11.61 15.19
N ASP A 113 -6.70 10.41 15.09
CA ASP A 113 -5.61 9.99 15.98
C ASP A 113 -4.33 10.80 15.75
N LEU A 114 -4.04 11.13 14.47
CA LEU A 114 -2.92 12.00 14.15
C LEU A 114 -3.16 13.42 14.68
N ALA A 115 -4.38 13.94 14.55
CA ALA A 115 -4.76 15.26 15.07
C ALA A 115 -4.66 15.29 16.60
N ALA A 116 -5.18 14.27 17.29
CA ALA A 116 -5.09 14.14 18.74
C ALA A 116 -3.62 14.06 19.23
N CYS A 117 -2.77 13.32 18.52
CA CYS A 117 -1.34 13.20 18.82
C CYS A 117 -0.62 14.54 18.69
N LEU A 118 -0.97 15.37 17.72
CA LEU A 118 -0.28 16.63 17.41
C LEU A 118 -0.88 17.85 18.16
N ALA A 119 -2.14 17.77 18.59
CA ALA A 119 -2.83 18.88 19.26
C ALA A 119 -2.10 19.43 20.51
N PRO A 120 -1.49 18.61 21.39
CA PRO A 120 -0.73 19.12 22.55
C PRO A 120 0.46 20.02 22.17
N PHE A 121 0.93 19.95 20.92
CA PHE A 121 2.01 20.77 20.38
C PHE A 121 1.50 22.01 19.62
N GLY A 122 0.21 22.33 19.72
CA GLY A 122 -0.39 23.49 19.08
C GLY A 122 -0.64 23.30 17.57
N VAL A 123 -0.69 22.06 17.10
CA VAL A 123 -1.05 21.72 15.71
C VAL A 123 -2.56 21.55 15.60
N SER A 124 -3.17 22.14 14.56
CA SER A 124 -4.56 21.91 14.16
C SER A 124 -4.61 21.23 12.80
N ILE A 125 -5.52 20.27 12.65
CA ILE A 125 -5.84 19.58 11.39
C ILE A 125 -7.34 19.72 11.15
N GLU A 126 -7.72 20.46 10.10
CA GLU A 126 -9.10 20.76 9.78
C GLU A 126 -9.44 20.20 8.40
N LYS A 127 -10.53 19.43 8.29
CA LYS A 127 -11.06 18.89 7.05
C LYS A 127 -12.20 19.75 6.52
N ASP A 128 -12.16 20.10 5.24
CA ASP A 128 -13.27 20.68 4.50
C ASP A 128 -13.71 19.68 3.42
N ILE A 129 -14.82 18.98 3.69
CA ILE A 129 -15.33 17.93 2.81
C ILE A 129 -15.81 18.50 1.47
N GLU A 130 -16.44 19.70 1.49
CA GLU A 130 -16.98 20.33 0.28
C GLU A 130 -15.85 20.80 -0.65
N LYS A 131 -14.82 21.44 -0.09
CA LYS A 131 -13.65 21.88 -0.84
C LYS A 131 -12.63 20.76 -1.08
N ARG A 132 -12.83 19.59 -0.46
CA ARG A 132 -11.89 18.47 -0.50
C ARG A 132 -10.48 18.87 -0.09
N THR A 133 -10.36 19.61 1.02
CA THR A 133 -9.07 20.05 1.54
C THR A 133 -8.86 19.63 2.97
N VAL A 134 -7.59 19.48 3.36
CA VAL A 134 -7.15 19.33 4.74
C VAL A 134 -6.17 20.46 5.02
N THR A 135 -6.56 21.37 5.92
CA THR A 135 -5.72 22.50 6.34
C THR A 135 -5.00 22.16 7.62
N VAL A 136 -3.69 22.37 7.64
CA VAL A 136 -2.82 22.08 8.78
C VAL A 136 -2.07 23.33 9.20
N THR A 137 -2.13 23.65 10.51
CA THR A 137 -1.42 24.79 11.11
C THR A 137 -0.60 24.33 12.32
N GLY A 138 0.29 25.18 12.82
CA GLY A 138 1.18 24.87 13.95
C GLY A 138 2.55 24.37 13.52
N PHE A 139 3.32 23.79 14.41
CA PHE A 139 4.68 23.28 14.19
C PHE A 139 4.87 21.87 14.67
N LEU A 140 5.72 21.09 14.01
CA LEU A 140 6.32 19.91 14.58
C LEU A 140 7.67 20.29 15.25
N MET A 141 7.93 19.75 16.43
CA MET A 141 9.17 19.93 17.19
C MET A 141 9.69 18.57 17.67
N ALA A 142 10.98 18.50 18.02
CA ALA A 142 11.46 17.33 18.74
C ALA A 142 10.77 17.25 20.12
N GLY A 143 10.34 16.05 20.52
CA GLY A 143 9.60 15.84 21.76
C GLY A 143 9.01 14.44 21.90
N ASP A 144 8.20 14.26 22.94
CA ASP A 144 7.55 12.99 23.27
C ASP A 144 6.11 12.98 22.75
N TYR A 145 5.82 12.08 21.81
CA TYR A 145 4.53 11.92 21.16
C TYR A 145 3.84 10.65 21.63
N THR A 146 2.53 10.69 21.75
CA THR A 146 1.71 9.50 22.03
C THR A 146 0.65 9.37 20.96
N ILE A 147 0.54 8.18 20.36
CA ILE A 147 -0.39 7.93 19.25
C ILE A 147 -0.99 6.54 19.32
N ASP A 148 -2.27 6.39 18.94
CA ASP A 148 -2.91 5.09 18.79
C ASP A 148 -2.41 4.40 17.52
N GLY A 149 -1.93 3.16 17.65
CA GLY A 149 -1.37 2.35 16.56
C GLY A 149 -2.40 1.50 15.83
N SER A 150 -3.66 1.44 16.29
CA SER A 150 -4.65 0.51 15.80
C SER A 150 -5.25 0.89 14.44
N VAL A 151 -5.34 2.20 14.12
CA VAL A 151 -6.01 2.69 12.92
C VAL A 151 -5.06 2.73 11.72
N SER A 152 -3.85 3.26 11.88
CA SER A 152 -2.95 3.41 10.73
C SER A 152 -1.46 3.51 11.10
N SER A 153 -0.68 2.54 10.64
CA SER A 153 0.79 2.58 10.70
C SER A 153 1.41 3.78 9.95
N GLN A 154 0.65 4.40 9.04
CA GLN A 154 1.12 5.56 8.26
C GLN A 154 1.33 6.80 9.14
N TYR A 155 0.60 6.95 10.23
CA TYR A 155 0.82 8.05 11.18
C TYR A 155 2.18 7.93 11.86
N ILE A 156 2.49 6.71 12.35
CA ILE A 156 3.76 6.40 13.01
C ILE A 156 4.91 6.59 12.02
N SER A 157 4.79 6.04 10.81
CA SER A 157 5.79 6.19 9.74
C SER A 157 6.05 7.65 9.38
N GLY A 158 4.99 8.46 9.26
CA GLY A 158 5.11 9.89 8.97
C GLY A 158 5.82 10.65 10.08
N LEU A 159 5.51 10.35 11.35
CA LEU A 159 6.18 10.95 12.50
C LEU A 159 7.66 10.54 12.57
N LEU A 160 7.99 9.25 12.39
CA LEU A 160 9.37 8.76 12.37
C LEU A 160 10.22 9.51 11.34
N MET A 161 9.73 9.64 10.11
CA MET A 161 10.43 10.37 9.04
C MET A 161 10.57 11.85 9.35
N ALA A 162 9.52 12.51 9.83
CA ALA A 162 9.52 13.93 10.10
C ALA A 162 10.39 14.31 11.30
N LEU A 163 10.32 13.53 12.39
CA LEU A 163 11.11 13.76 13.61
C LEU A 163 12.60 13.53 13.39
N SER A 164 12.97 12.75 12.38
CA SER A 164 14.37 12.58 11.96
C SER A 164 15.02 13.86 11.39
N ASN A 165 14.24 14.92 11.15
CA ASN A 165 14.76 16.23 10.74
C ASN A 165 15.46 17.00 11.87
N PHE A 166 15.16 16.71 13.12
CA PHE A 166 15.60 17.52 14.25
C PHE A 166 16.93 17.04 14.81
N ASN A 167 17.73 17.97 15.35
CA ASN A 167 19.00 17.65 16.00
C ASN A 167 18.83 17.11 17.44
N ARG A 168 17.63 17.23 18.01
CA ARG A 168 17.27 16.69 19.33
C ARG A 168 16.54 15.37 19.18
N PRO A 169 16.73 14.42 20.09
CA PRO A 169 15.99 13.17 20.08
C PRO A 169 14.50 13.40 20.33
N SER A 170 13.70 12.45 19.86
CA SER A 170 12.26 12.39 20.07
C SER A 170 11.83 10.98 20.45
N LYS A 171 10.65 10.85 21.05
CA LYS A 171 10.07 9.59 21.45
C LYS A 171 8.65 9.49 20.92
N ILE A 172 8.28 8.31 20.41
CA ILE A 172 6.91 8.01 20.01
C ILE A 172 6.45 6.81 20.82
N THR A 173 5.47 7.02 21.69
CA THR A 173 4.81 5.98 22.48
C THR A 173 3.52 5.55 21.76
N ILE A 174 3.40 4.28 21.47
CA ILE A 174 2.22 3.73 20.80
C ILE A 174 1.27 3.19 21.85
N THR A 175 0.02 3.63 21.80
CA THR A 175 -1.08 3.06 22.58
C THR A 175 -1.90 2.11 21.68
N GLY A 176 -2.63 1.20 22.30
CA GLY A 176 -3.38 0.18 21.58
C GLY A 176 -2.49 -0.86 20.89
N GLU A 177 -3.09 -1.67 20.07
CA GLU A 177 -2.41 -2.71 19.28
C GLU A 177 -1.85 -2.09 18.00
N MET A 178 -0.55 -2.30 17.75
CA MET A 178 0.04 -1.85 16.49
C MET A 178 -0.43 -2.73 15.35
N SER A 179 -0.88 -2.10 14.29
CA SER A 179 -1.35 -2.76 13.09
C SER A 179 -0.43 -2.46 11.91
N SER A 180 -0.31 -3.42 10.99
CA SER A 180 0.58 -3.30 9.81
C SER A 180 2.01 -2.89 10.21
N VAL A 181 2.58 -3.61 11.17
CA VAL A 181 3.89 -3.34 11.77
C VAL A 181 5.00 -3.31 10.72
N HIS A 182 4.93 -4.17 9.70
CA HIS A 182 5.90 -4.23 8.61
C HIS A 182 6.09 -2.90 7.86
N TYR A 183 5.04 -2.07 7.74
CA TYR A 183 5.19 -0.74 7.15
C TYR A 183 5.94 0.24 8.05
N ILE A 184 5.90 0.05 9.38
CA ILE A 184 6.72 0.81 10.32
C ILE A 184 8.17 0.33 10.21
N GLU A 185 8.40 -0.99 10.16
CA GLU A 185 9.72 -1.60 9.97
C GLU A 185 10.36 -1.16 8.65
N LEU A 186 9.59 -1.06 7.57
CA LEU A 186 10.06 -0.52 6.30
C LEU A 186 10.54 0.95 6.46
N THR A 187 9.85 1.74 7.27
CA THR A 187 10.29 3.12 7.57
C THR A 187 11.59 3.14 8.36
N VAL A 188 11.71 2.27 9.37
CA VAL A 188 12.91 2.13 10.19
C VAL A 188 14.10 1.67 9.32
N ALA A 189 13.87 0.70 8.44
CA ALA A 189 14.91 0.20 7.50
C ALA A 189 15.39 1.30 6.56
N VAL A 190 14.48 2.10 5.98
CA VAL A 190 14.87 3.23 5.13
C VAL A 190 15.63 4.28 5.91
N LEU A 191 15.19 4.66 7.11
CA LEU A 191 15.91 5.63 7.96
C LEU A 191 17.32 5.13 8.33
N LYS A 192 17.45 3.84 8.68
CA LYS A 192 18.74 3.20 8.99
C LYS A 192 19.72 3.27 7.82
N LYS A 193 19.25 3.09 6.59
CA LYS A 193 20.06 3.22 5.36
C LYS A 193 20.73 4.59 5.26
N TYR A 194 20.12 5.63 5.83
CA TYR A 194 20.65 6.99 5.88
C TYR A 194 21.30 7.37 7.22
N GLY A 195 21.63 6.40 8.07
CA GLY A 195 22.31 6.62 9.34
C GLY A 195 21.43 7.08 10.50
N ILE A 196 20.11 7.03 10.37
CA ILE A 196 19.16 7.29 11.46
C ILE A 196 18.78 5.96 12.11
N GLU A 197 19.38 5.63 13.24
CA GLU A 197 19.13 4.37 13.94
C GLU A 197 17.99 4.52 14.94
N ILE A 198 16.77 4.21 14.51
CA ILE A 198 15.61 4.13 15.38
C ILE A 198 15.74 2.90 16.28
N THR A 199 15.61 3.07 17.60
CA THR A 199 15.50 1.94 18.53
C THR A 199 14.06 1.76 19.00
N ARG A 200 13.67 0.51 19.26
CA ARG A 200 12.33 0.17 19.73
C ARG A 200 12.40 -0.64 21.02
N GLU A 201 11.67 -0.20 22.03
CA GLU A 201 11.50 -0.88 23.31
C GLU A 201 9.99 -1.10 23.55
N GLY A 202 9.50 -2.29 23.27
CA GLY A 202 8.07 -2.58 23.33
C GLY A 202 7.27 -1.71 22.36
N ASN A 203 6.43 -0.84 22.90
CA ASN A 203 5.60 0.10 22.14
C ASN A 203 6.21 1.52 22.02
N VAL A 204 7.50 1.67 22.32
CA VAL A 204 8.19 2.96 22.30
C VAL A 204 9.25 2.95 21.21
N PHE A 205 9.18 3.94 20.30
CA PHE A 205 10.22 4.22 19.32
C PHE A 205 11.02 5.44 19.76
N ASN A 206 12.35 5.27 19.86
CA ASN A 206 13.26 6.37 20.15
C ASN A 206 13.88 6.84 18.83
N VAL A 207 13.63 8.08 18.45
CA VAL A 207 14.16 8.72 17.25
C VAL A 207 15.39 9.52 17.68
N PRO A 208 16.60 9.18 17.24
CA PRO A 208 17.80 9.95 17.59
C PRO A 208 17.76 11.31 16.91
N GLY A 209 18.53 12.26 17.41
CA GLY A 209 18.79 13.50 16.68
C GLY A 209 19.66 13.23 15.46
N ARG A 210 19.51 14.03 14.39
CA ARG A 210 20.24 13.89 13.11
C ARG A 210 21.70 14.38 13.15
N SER A 211 22.23 14.80 14.32
CA SER A 211 23.60 15.30 14.42
C SER A 211 24.62 14.28 13.88
N GLY A 212 25.45 14.71 12.93
CA GLY A 212 26.44 13.84 12.28
C GLY A 212 25.92 13.02 11.12
N VAL A 213 24.66 13.18 10.74
CA VAL A 213 24.09 12.53 9.54
C VAL A 213 24.32 13.43 8.32
N ASP A 214 24.97 12.88 7.30
CA ASP A 214 25.25 13.60 6.06
C ASP A 214 23.98 13.81 5.23
N THR A 215 23.96 14.90 4.44
CA THR A 215 22.89 15.11 3.47
C THR A 215 23.02 14.07 2.34
N PRO A 216 21.95 13.28 2.08
CA PRO A 216 21.98 12.29 1.02
C PRO A 216 22.19 12.91 -0.37
N SER A 217 22.75 12.14 -1.29
CA SER A 217 22.96 12.58 -2.67
C SER A 217 21.68 12.70 -3.51
N GLY A 218 20.53 12.25 -3.00
CA GLY A 218 19.29 12.13 -3.74
C GLY A 218 19.27 10.95 -4.73
N ARG A 219 20.30 10.08 -4.70
CA ARG A 219 20.36 8.86 -5.51
C ARG A 219 20.02 7.66 -4.64
N PHE A 220 19.01 6.91 -5.04
CA PHE A 220 18.60 5.69 -4.36
C PHE A 220 17.97 4.71 -5.34
N THR A 221 18.00 3.44 -4.98
CA THR A 221 17.29 2.36 -5.64
C THR A 221 16.10 1.95 -4.78
N VAL A 222 15.01 1.62 -5.42
CA VAL A 222 13.79 1.13 -4.75
C VAL A 222 13.65 -0.36 -5.06
N GLU A 223 13.45 -1.16 -4.03
CA GLU A 223 13.18 -2.59 -4.17
C GLU A 223 11.85 -2.86 -4.89
N GLY A 224 11.65 -4.09 -5.37
CA GLY A 224 10.40 -4.51 -6.00
C GLY A 224 9.23 -4.49 -5.03
N ASP A 225 8.05 -4.22 -5.57
CA ASP A 225 6.79 -4.11 -4.82
C ASP A 225 6.19 -5.50 -4.56
N TRP A 226 6.26 -5.96 -3.32
CA TRP A 226 5.68 -7.24 -2.92
C TRP A 226 4.15 -7.25 -2.98
N SER A 227 3.47 -6.11 -2.83
CA SER A 227 2.02 -6.05 -2.99
C SER A 227 1.60 -6.34 -4.44
N ASN A 228 2.32 -5.75 -5.42
CA ASN A 228 2.08 -6.03 -6.84
C ASN A 228 2.65 -7.41 -7.24
N GLY A 229 3.79 -7.81 -6.66
CA GLY A 229 4.35 -9.15 -6.79
C GLY A 229 3.36 -10.22 -6.34
N ALA A 230 2.70 -10.02 -5.20
CA ALA A 230 1.67 -10.93 -4.69
C ALA A 230 0.52 -11.14 -5.68
N PHE A 231 0.04 -10.06 -6.33
CA PHE A 231 -0.94 -10.16 -7.39
C PHE A 231 -0.44 -11.03 -8.57
N LEU A 232 0.79 -10.77 -9.04
CA LEU A 232 1.36 -11.50 -10.18
C LEU A 232 1.59 -12.98 -9.86
N LEU A 233 2.04 -13.31 -8.64
CA LEU A 233 2.19 -14.68 -8.17
C LEU A 233 0.83 -15.39 -8.05
N CYS A 234 -0.18 -14.73 -7.47
CA CYS A 234 -1.55 -15.26 -7.44
C CYS A 234 -2.08 -15.50 -8.86
N LEU A 235 -1.85 -14.56 -9.79
CA LEU A 235 -2.28 -14.70 -11.17
C LEU A 235 -1.62 -15.93 -11.83
N GLY A 236 -0.31 -16.10 -11.71
CA GLY A 236 0.42 -17.27 -12.22
C GLY A 236 -0.10 -18.59 -11.64
N SER A 237 -0.38 -18.62 -10.32
CA SER A 237 -0.90 -19.80 -9.64
C SER A 237 -2.31 -20.22 -10.10
N LEU A 238 -3.11 -19.30 -10.63
CA LEU A 238 -4.46 -19.55 -11.10
C LEU A 238 -4.52 -19.93 -12.59
N MET A 239 -3.45 -19.70 -13.33
CA MET A 239 -3.40 -20.03 -14.76
C MET A 239 -3.23 -21.54 -14.96
N LYS A 240 -4.14 -22.17 -15.69
CA LYS A 240 -4.07 -23.60 -16.01
C LYS A 240 -2.84 -23.91 -16.87
N ASN A 241 -2.01 -24.88 -16.46
CA ASN A 241 -0.71 -25.19 -17.10
C ASN A 241 0.16 -23.94 -17.33
N GLY A 242 0.05 -22.96 -16.41
CA GLY A 242 0.80 -21.72 -16.44
C GLY A 242 1.55 -21.49 -15.14
N GLY A 243 2.14 -20.33 -15.02
CA GLY A 243 2.89 -19.92 -13.85
C GLY A 243 3.31 -18.47 -13.96
N ALA A 244 4.11 -18.04 -13.00
CA ALA A 244 4.75 -16.73 -13.05
C ALA A 244 6.19 -16.84 -12.52
N MET A 245 7.11 -16.14 -13.17
CA MET A 245 8.46 -15.87 -12.67
C MET A 245 8.60 -14.34 -12.55
N ILE A 246 8.78 -13.88 -11.32
CA ILE A 246 8.82 -12.45 -11.01
C ILE A 246 10.21 -12.09 -10.48
N THR A 247 10.96 -11.30 -11.26
CA THR A 247 12.28 -10.81 -10.89
C THR A 247 12.20 -9.48 -10.12
N GLY A 248 13.25 -9.17 -9.35
CA GLY A 248 13.39 -7.89 -8.64
C GLY A 248 12.65 -7.82 -7.31
N LEU A 249 12.05 -8.92 -6.85
CA LEU A 249 11.53 -9.05 -5.48
C LEU A 249 12.69 -9.44 -4.55
N ASP A 250 12.92 -8.65 -3.50
CA ASP A 250 13.89 -8.99 -2.46
C ASP A 250 13.25 -9.97 -1.48
N THR A 251 13.75 -11.20 -1.42
CA THR A 251 13.25 -12.25 -0.55
C THR A 251 13.55 -12.01 0.93
N GLU A 252 14.50 -11.11 1.24
CA GLU A 252 14.81 -10.66 2.60
C GLU A 252 14.10 -9.35 2.97
N SER A 253 13.24 -8.83 2.08
CA SER A 253 12.50 -7.59 2.30
C SER A 253 11.64 -7.64 3.56
N VAL A 254 11.58 -6.52 4.26
CA VAL A 254 10.66 -6.30 5.41
C VAL A 254 9.22 -5.98 4.96
N GLN A 255 8.92 -5.94 3.67
CA GLN A 255 7.55 -5.77 3.17
C GLN A 255 6.69 -6.96 3.62
N GLY A 256 5.63 -6.69 4.40
CA GLY A 256 4.76 -7.73 4.97
C GLY A 256 4.07 -8.59 3.91
N ASP A 257 3.76 -8.00 2.75
CA ASP A 257 3.07 -8.67 1.64
C ASP A 257 3.89 -9.82 1.02
N ARG A 258 5.18 -9.97 1.39
CA ARG A 258 5.98 -11.16 1.11
C ARG A 258 5.34 -12.44 1.67
N ALA A 259 4.50 -12.33 2.70
CA ALA A 259 3.75 -13.46 3.27
C ALA A 259 2.87 -14.19 2.24
N ILE A 260 2.66 -13.62 1.06
CA ILE A 260 1.95 -14.29 -0.04
C ILE A 260 2.60 -15.61 -0.45
N THR A 261 3.92 -15.73 -0.37
CA THR A 261 4.62 -16.97 -0.73
C THR A 261 4.20 -18.12 0.20
N GLY A 262 4.23 -17.91 1.51
CA GLY A 262 3.77 -18.91 2.48
C GLY A 262 2.29 -19.26 2.31
N PHE A 263 1.43 -18.26 2.01
CA PHE A 263 0.03 -18.54 1.72
C PHE A 263 -0.15 -19.44 0.48
N LEU A 264 0.60 -19.17 -0.59
CA LEU A 264 0.55 -20.00 -1.80
C LEU A 264 1.06 -21.40 -1.55
N GLU A 265 2.15 -21.57 -0.79
CA GLU A 265 2.68 -22.88 -0.38
C GLU A 265 1.65 -23.68 0.45
N GLU A 266 0.96 -23.04 1.40
CA GLU A 266 -0.11 -23.65 2.17
C GLU A 266 -1.31 -24.08 1.30
N LEU A 267 -1.53 -23.41 0.16
CA LEU A 267 -2.51 -23.81 -0.86
C LEU A 267 -2.00 -24.90 -1.82
N GLY A 268 -0.81 -25.44 -1.57
CA GLY A 268 -0.20 -26.48 -2.42
C GLY A 268 0.34 -25.95 -3.76
N VAL A 269 0.57 -24.64 -3.87
CA VAL A 269 1.26 -24.06 -5.02
C VAL A 269 2.76 -24.26 -4.84
N GLU A 270 3.44 -24.72 -5.87
CA GLU A 270 4.90 -24.78 -5.91
C GLU A 270 5.46 -23.37 -6.01
N VAL A 271 6.23 -22.95 -5.01
CA VAL A 271 6.90 -21.65 -4.93
C VAL A 271 8.39 -21.87 -4.88
N ASP A 272 9.13 -21.33 -5.82
CA ASP A 272 10.59 -21.39 -5.86
C ASP A 272 11.21 -19.99 -5.84
N THR A 273 12.35 -19.85 -5.16
CA THR A 273 13.07 -18.59 -4.99
C THR A 273 14.54 -18.78 -5.36
N GLU A 274 14.88 -18.48 -6.59
CA GLU A 274 16.27 -18.54 -7.07
C GLU A 274 16.70 -17.22 -7.72
N ASP A 275 17.97 -16.84 -7.55
CA ASP A 275 18.66 -15.75 -8.24
C ASP A 275 17.91 -14.38 -8.23
N GLY A 276 17.19 -14.07 -7.15
CA GLY A 276 16.43 -12.82 -7.05
C GLY A 276 15.12 -12.81 -7.86
N ALA A 277 14.65 -13.99 -8.24
CA ALA A 277 13.33 -14.23 -8.81
C ALA A 277 12.49 -15.08 -7.85
N VAL A 278 11.18 -14.88 -7.89
CA VAL A 278 10.19 -15.74 -7.25
C VAL A 278 9.31 -16.34 -8.34
N SER A 279 9.24 -17.66 -8.39
CA SER A 279 8.41 -18.35 -9.36
C SER A 279 7.32 -19.18 -8.69
N VAL A 280 6.20 -19.35 -9.40
CA VAL A 280 5.07 -20.16 -8.97
C VAL A 280 4.57 -21.02 -10.11
N MET A 281 4.23 -22.27 -9.78
CA MET A 281 3.49 -23.18 -10.63
C MET A 281 2.29 -23.70 -9.83
N GLY A 282 1.11 -23.56 -10.35
CA GLY A 282 -0.09 -24.04 -9.69
C GLY A 282 -0.32 -25.52 -9.94
N PRO A 283 -0.77 -26.31 -8.96
CA PRO A 283 -1.18 -27.68 -9.20
C PRO A 283 -2.39 -27.72 -10.14
N ASP A 284 -2.40 -28.71 -11.01
CA ASP A 284 -3.57 -29.04 -11.84
C ASP A 284 -4.54 -29.95 -11.04
N GLY A 285 -5.85 -29.65 -11.10
CA GLY A 285 -6.87 -30.52 -10.54
C GLY A 285 -7.75 -29.90 -9.46
N GLU A 286 -8.33 -30.75 -8.61
CA GLU A 286 -9.18 -30.33 -7.48
C GLU A 286 -8.33 -29.63 -6.41
N PRO A 287 -8.94 -28.71 -5.63
CA PRO A 287 -8.23 -28.01 -4.56
C PRO A 287 -7.56 -29.02 -3.59
N PRO A 288 -6.25 -28.91 -3.36
CA PRO A 288 -5.53 -29.88 -2.52
C PRO A 288 -5.79 -29.66 -1.02
N VAL A 289 -6.31 -28.49 -0.64
CA VAL A 289 -6.46 -28.06 0.75
C VAL A 289 -7.94 -27.99 1.14
N ASP A 290 -8.28 -28.66 2.26
CA ASP A 290 -9.64 -28.64 2.78
C ASP A 290 -10.00 -27.29 3.43
N GLU A 291 -9.15 -26.81 4.34
CA GLU A 291 -9.35 -25.55 5.05
C GLU A 291 -7.99 -24.88 5.38
N ILE A 292 -7.94 -23.56 5.23
CA ILE A 292 -6.80 -22.73 5.63
C ILE A 292 -7.31 -21.50 6.40
N THR A 293 -6.60 -21.10 7.45
CA THR A 293 -6.88 -19.88 8.23
C THR A 293 -5.66 -19.01 8.31
N ILE A 294 -5.78 -17.75 7.86
CA ILE A 294 -4.67 -16.78 7.80
C ILE A 294 -5.04 -15.48 8.53
N SER A 295 -4.12 -14.99 9.35
CA SER A 295 -4.22 -13.66 9.94
C SER A 295 -3.76 -12.59 8.95
N CYS A 296 -4.61 -11.60 8.68
CA CYS A 296 -4.38 -10.54 7.71
C CYS A 296 -4.09 -9.15 8.34
N ASN A 297 -3.93 -9.10 9.67
CA ASN A 297 -3.70 -7.83 10.39
C ASN A 297 -2.54 -7.01 9.80
N ASP A 298 -1.47 -7.66 9.39
CA ASP A 298 -0.26 -6.99 8.91
C ASP A 298 -0.15 -6.90 7.38
N ILE A 299 -1.06 -7.57 6.65
CA ILE A 299 -1.03 -7.71 5.18
C ILE A 299 -2.36 -7.31 4.52
N PRO A 300 -3.02 -6.20 4.93
CA PRO A 300 -4.37 -5.86 4.46
C PRO A 300 -4.44 -5.57 2.95
N ASP A 301 -3.32 -5.27 2.30
CA ASP A 301 -3.30 -4.87 0.90
C ASP A 301 -3.37 -6.07 -0.06
N ILE A 302 -3.03 -7.27 0.38
CA ILE A 302 -3.10 -8.49 -0.45
C ILE A 302 -4.33 -9.36 -0.14
N VAL A 303 -5.14 -9.00 0.86
CA VAL A 303 -6.35 -9.77 1.24
C VAL A 303 -7.30 -10.01 0.06
N PRO A 304 -7.61 -9.05 -0.83
CA PRO A 304 -8.45 -9.32 -1.99
C PRO A 304 -7.88 -10.42 -2.90
N TYR A 305 -6.56 -10.50 -3.04
CA TYR A 305 -5.89 -11.54 -3.84
C TYR A 305 -5.98 -12.89 -3.16
N MET A 306 -5.73 -12.93 -1.85
CA MET A 306 -5.83 -14.15 -1.05
C MET A 306 -7.26 -14.71 -1.05
N ALA A 307 -8.27 -13.84 -0.95
CA ALA A 307 -9.68 -14.26 -1.00
C ALA A 307 -10.02 -14.93 -2.34
N VAL A 308 -9.62 -14.30 -3.46
CA VAL A 308 -9.88 -14.87 -4.80
C VAL A 308 -9.07 -16.14 -5.02
N THR A 309 -7.77 -16.14 -4.70
CA THR A 309 -6.91 -17.33 -4.90
C THR A 309 -7.38 -18.51 -4.04
N GLY A 310 -7.73 -18.24 -2.78
CA GLY A 310 -8.28 -19.25 -1.86
C GLY A 310 -9.56 -19.89 -2.38
N ALA A 311 -10.44 -19.11 -3.04
CA ALA A 311 -11.67 -19.64 -3.64
C ALA A 311 -11.42 -20.74 -4.69
N PHE A 312 -10.28 -20.72 -5.37
CA PHE A 312 -9.95 -21.68 -6.43
C PHE A 312 -8.93 -22.74 -6.00
N LYS A 313 -8.27 -22.58 -4.84
CA LYS A 313 -7.19 -23.45 -4.38
C LYS A 313 -7.48 -24.16 -3.05
N ALA A 314 -8.55 -23.78 -2.34
CA ALA A 314 -8.98 -24.47 -1.12
C ALA A 314 -10.50 -24.70 -1.12
N LYS A 315 -10.99 -25.68 -0.35
CA LYS A 315 -12.43 -25.84 -0.14
C LYS A 315 -13.00 -24.79 0.81
N LYS A 316 -12.14 -24.24 1.67
CA LYS A 316 -12.51 -23.16 2.58
C LYS A 316 -11.27 -22.34 2.98
N THR A 317 -11.37 -21.04 2.87
CA THR A 317 -10.34 -20.08 3.31
C THR A 317 -10.93 -19.10 4.30
N ILE A 318 -10.31 -18.97 5.48
CA ILE A 318 -10.71 -18.05 6.55
C ILE A 318 -9.63 -16.97 6.68
N LEU A 319 -9.99 -15.73 6.40
CA LEU A 319 -9.12 -14.56 6.52
C LEU A 319 -9.56 -13.74 7.73
N THR A 320 -8.73 -13.69 8.78
CA THR A 320 -9.01 -12.96 10.02
C THR A 320 -8.25 -11.63 10.07
N GLY A 321 -8.61 -10.71 10.96
CA GLY A 321 -7.97 -9.39 11.05
C GLY A 321 -8.34 -8.47 9.89
N THR A 322 -9.57 -8.58 9.38
CA THR A 322 -10.05 -7.89 8.18
C THR A 322 -10.76 -6.57 8.45
N LYS A 323 -11.03 -6.22 9.71
CA LYS A 323 -11.80 -5.03 10.13
C LYS A 323 -11.34 -3.73 9.44
N ARG A 324 -10.01 -3.56 9.28
CA ARG A 324 -9.42 -2.36 8.68
C ARG A 324 -9.60 -2.23 7.16
N LEU A 325 -10.03 -3.29 6.48
CA LEU A 325 -10.34 -3.24 5.05
C LEU A 325 -11.49 -2.29 4.73
N ARG A 326 -12.38 -2.02 5.71
CA ARG A 326 -13.55 -1.14 5.56
C ARG A 326 -13.19 0.34 5.40
N VAL A 327 -12.01 0.76 5.86
CA VAL A 327 -11.54 2.16 5.84
C VAL A 327 -10.42 2.42 4.83
N LYS A 328 -10.26 1.52 3.87
CA LYS A 328 -9.32 1.66 2.75
C LYS A 328 -9.90 2.56 1.64
N GLU A 329 -9.36 2.48 0.43
CA GLU A 329 -9.83 3.21 -0.76
C GLU A 329 -11.31 2.92 -1.07
N SER A 330 -11.72 1.67 -0.90
CA SER A 330 -13.09 1.18 -0.84
C SER A 330 -13.32 0.42 0.48
N ASP A 331 -14.54 0.01 0.80
CA ASP A 331 -14.76 -1.09 1.75
C ASP A 331 -14.37 -2.40 1.08
N ARG A 332 -13.07 -2.73 1.14
CA ARG A 332 -12.51 -3.90 0.47
C ARG A 332 -13.10 -5.20 0.96
N ALA A 333 -13.53 -5.26 2.25
CA ALA A 333 -14.12 -6.47 2.82
C ALA A 333 -15.47 -6.78 2.15
N SER A 334 -16.34 -5.80 2.05
CA SER A 334 -17.63 -5.94 1.35
C SER A 334 -17.41 -6.14 -0.15
N ALA A 335 -16.54 -5.33 -0.77
CA ALA A 335 -16.32 -5.36 -2.21
C ALA A 335 -15.78 -6.71 -2.71
N VAL A 336 -14.86 -7.37 -1.98
CA VAL A 336 -14.35 -8.69 -2.40
C VAL A 336 -15.41 -9.78 -2.24
N CYS A 337 -16.26 -9.71 -1.21
CA CYS A 337 -17.37 -10.64 -1.04
C CYS A 337 -18.41 -10.48 -2.16
N GLU A 338 -18.78 -9.26 -2.51
CA GLU A 338 -19.68 -8.96 -3.64
C GLU A 338 -19.11 -9.43 -4.98
N MET A 339 -17.81 -9.22 -5.19
CA MET A 339 -17.07 -9.68 -6.36
C MET A 339 -17.12 -11.21 -6.49
N LEU A 340 -16.81 -11.94 -5.42
CA LEU A 340 -16.86 -13.39 -5.38
C LEU A 340 -18.29 -13.93 -5.56
N ALA A 341 -19.29 -13.28 -4.94
CA ALA A 341 -20.70 -13.63 -5.14
C ALA A 341 -21.11 -13.47 -6.62
N SER A 342 -20.65 -12.43 -7.32
CA SER A 342 -20.88 -12.25 -8.74
C SER A 342 -20.22 -13.35 -9.60
N CYS A 343 -19.22 -14.03 -9.07
CA CYS A 343 -18.59 -15.20 -9.68
C CYS A 343 -19.28 -16.52 -9.27
N GLY A 344 -20.37 -16.50 -8.53
CA GLY A 344 -21.07 -17.70 -8.02
C GLY A 344 -20.38 -18.35 -6.83
N ILE A 345 -19.49 -17.64 -6.13
CA ILE A 345 -18.70 -18.13 -5.01
C ILE A 345 -19.31 -17.66 -3.70
N LYS A 346 -19.58 -18.60 -2.79
CA LYS A 346 -20.14 -18.29 -1.47
C LYS A 346 -19.09 -17.67 -0.56
N THR A 347 -19.47 -16.59 0.15
CA THR A 347 -18.66 -15.97 1.20
C THR A 347 -19.50 -15.69 2.44
N GLU A 348 -18.85 -15.59 3.60
CA GLU A 348 -19.44 -15.12 4.85
C GLU A 348 -18.55 -13.98 5.36
N LEU A 349 -19.16 -12.81 5.59
CA LEU A 349 -18.48 -11.60 6.05
C LEU A 349 -18.89 -11.31 7.49
N GLU A 350 -17.93 -11.33 8.40
CA GLU A 350 -18.09 -10.94 9.79
C GLU A 350 -17.43 -9.57 10.06
N GLU A 351 -17.44 -9.12 11.32
CA GLU A 351 -16.82 -7.83 11.67
C GLU A 351 -15.33 -7.82 11.37
N ASP A 352 -14.62 -8.91 11.67
CA ASP A 352 -13.16 -9.02 11.58
C ASP A 352 -12.69 -10.29 10.85
N SER A 353 -13.55 -10.91 10.06
CA SER A 353 -13.19 -12.06 9.24
C SER A 353 -13.97 -12.14 7.93
N ILE A 354 -13.35 -12.79 6.95
CA ILE A 354 -13.98 -13.19 5.69
C ILE A 354 -13.75 -14.68 5.52
N THR A 355 -14.84 -15.44 5.42
CA THR A 355 -14.78 -16.84 5.04
C THR A 355 -15.16 -16.97 3.57
N VAL A 356 -14.29 -17.60 2.79
CA VAL A 356 -14.48 -17.88 1.37
C VAL A 356 -14.58 -19.38 1.17
N TYR A 357 -15.65 -19.83 0.51
CA TYR A 357 -15.83 -21.24 0.16
C TYR A 357 -15.29 -21.52 -1.23
N GLY A 358 -14.80 -22.74 -1.44
CA GLY A 358 -14.24 -23.19 -2.71
C GLY A 358 -15.24 -23.07 -3.86
N ALA A 359 -14.76 -22.62 -5.01
CA ALA A 359 -15.56 -22.44 -6.21
C ALA A 359 -16.09 -23.77 -6.73
N VAL A 360 -17.39 -23.84 -6.97
CA VAL A 360 -18.05 -24.97 -7.64
C VAL A 360 -18.27 -24.61 -9.10
N ARG A 361 -17.65 -25.35 -10.01
CA ARG A 361 -17.65 -25.01 -11.45
C ARG A 361 -19.04 -24.87 -12.06
N SER A 362 -20.03 -25.65 -11.61
CA SER A 362 -21.42 -25.56 -12.06
C SER A 362 -22.10 -24.25 -11.68
N ASP A 363 -21.63 -23.58 -10.63
CA ASP A 363 -22.25 -22.40 -10.07
C ASP A 363 -21.67 -21.11 -10.65
N ILE A 364 -20.56 -21.22 -11.42
CA ILE A 364 -19.91 -20.08 -12.07
C ILE A 364 -20.77 -19.60 -13.26
N PRO A 365 -21.26 -18.35 -13.26
CA PRO A 365 -22.06 -17.83 -14.36
C PRO A 365 -21.31 -17.77 -15.69
N GLU A 366 -22.04 -17.80 -16.80
CA GLU A 366 -21.43 -17.61 -18.12
C GLU A 366 -21.04 -16.16 -18.38
N GLU A 367 -21.84 -15.22 -17.91
CA GLU A 367 -21.56 -13.78 -17.97
C GLU A 367 -21.28 -13.25 -16.56
N ILE A 368 -20.11 -12.63 -16.38
CA ILE A 368 -19.68 -12.08 -15.12
C ILE A 368 -19.38 -10.58 -15.31
N ARG A 369 -20.00 -9.75 -14.49
CA ARG A 369 -19.76 -8.31 -14.46
C ARG A 369 -19.29 -7.91 -13.07
N LEU A 370 -18.13 -7.24 -13.02
CA LEU A 370 -17.49 -6.83 -11.77
C LEU A 370 -17.27 -5.32 -11.75
N THR A 371 -17.13 -4.77 -10.55
CA THR A 371 -16.74 -3.38 -10.33
C THR A 371 -15.38 -3.31 -9.67
N SER A 372 -14.58 -2.36 -10.09
CA SER A 372 -13.31 -2.01 -9.45
C SER A 372 -13.51 -1.21 -8.15
N SER A 373 -14.70 -0.66 -7.94
CA SER A 373 -14.98 0.25 -6.81
C SER A 373 -13.99 1.44 -6.71
N ASN A 374 -13.40 1.84 -7.84
CA ASN A 374 -12.31 2.82 -7.91
C ASN A 374 -11.10 2.49 -7.02
N ASP A 375 -10.87 1.20 -6.76
CA ASP A 375 -9.77 0.67 -5.96
C ASP A 375 -8.91 -0.28 -6.81
N HIS A 376 -7.62 0.05 -6.93
CA HIS A 376 -6.68 -0.72 -7.74
C HIS A 376 -6.54 -2.18 -7.29
N ARG A 377 -6.68 -2.46 -5.98
CA ARG A 377 -6.64 -3.84 -5.45
C ARG A 377 -7.86 -4.65 -5.89
N MET A 378 -9.01 -4.00 -5.96
CA MET A 378 -10.23 -4.63 -6.46
C MET A 378 -10.17 -4.85 -7.97
N ALA A 379 -9.65 -3.88 -8.74
CA ALA A 379 -9.41 -4.06 -10.18
C ALA A 379 -8.47 -5.25 -10.47
N MET A 380 -7.38 -5.41 -9.70
CA MET A 380 -6.47 -6.56 -9.79
C MET A 380 -7.16 -7.87 -9.37
N ALA A 381 -7.97 -7.87 -8.30
CA ALA A 381 -8.73 -9.04 -7.87
C ALA A 381 -9.73 -9.51 -8.95
N ALA A 382 -10.34 -8.60 -9.71
CA ALA A 382 -11.20 -8.94 -10.82
C ALA A 382 -10.45 -9.71 -11.95
N VAL A 383 -9.17 -9.37 -12.16
CA VAL A 383 -8.30 -10.11 -13.09
C VAL A 383 -8.05 -11.54 -12.57
N LEU A 384 -7.81 -11.70 -11.27
CA LEU A 384 -7.68 -13.03 -10.66
C LEU A 384 -8.97 -13.85 -10.80
N CYS A 385 -10.15 -13.21 -10.68
CA CYS A 385 -11.43 -13.88 -10.95
C CYS A 385 -11.51 -14.38 -12.39
N ALA A 386 -11.02 -13.62 -13.38
CA ALA A 386 -10.99 -14.08 -14.78
C ALA A 386 -10.07 -15.30 -14.95
N ALA A 387 -8.91 -15.32 -14.29
CA ALA A 387 -7.99 -16.46 -14.32
C ALA A 387 -8.61 -17.71 -13.66
N GLY A 388 -9.15 -17.54 -12.43
CA GLY A 388 -9.69 -18.67 -11.66
C GLY A 388 -10.97 -19.27 -12.26
N THR A 389 -11.90 -18.43 -12.74
CA THR A 389 -13.15 -18.89 -13.37
C THR A 389 -12.93 -19.44 -14.78
N GLY A 390 -11.89 -18.99 -15.49
CA GLY A 390 -11.70 -19.25 -16.93
C GLY A 390 -12.75 -18.59 -17.80
N ARG A 391 -13.49 -17.60 -17.27
CA ARG A 391 -14.57 -16.89 -17.99
C ARG A 391 -14.08 -15.52 -18.45
N LYS A 392 -14.80 -14.96 -19.45
CA LYS A 392 -14.69 -13.55 -19.80
C LYS A 392 -15.39 -12.72 -18.73
N ILE A 393 -14.72 -11.71 -18.22
CA ILE A 393 -15.25 -10.81 -17.20
C ILE A 393 -15.35 -9.40 -17.76
N GLU A 394 -16.51 -8.79 -17.65
CA GLU A 394 -16.70 -7.37 -17.89
C GLU A 394 -16.42 -6.59 -16.60
N ILE A 395 -15.47 -5.67 -16.64
CA ILE A 395 -15.17 -4.74 -15.54
C ILE A 395 -15.49 -3.31 -15.96
N ASP A 396 -16.00 -2.50 -15.01
CA ASP A 396 -16.42 -1.12 -15.23
C ASP A 396 -15.25 -0.20 -15.64
N ASP A 397 -14.32 0.02 -14.74
CA ASP A 397 -13.17 0.90 -14.94
C ASP A 397 -11.91 0.34 -14.28
N ILE A 398 -10.78 0.48 -14.96
CA ILE A 398 -9.46 0.09 -14.45
C ILE A 398 -8.48 1.27 -14.36
N SER A 399 -8.93 2.49 -14.58
CA SER A 399 -8.07 3.69 -14.51
C SER A 399 -7.41 3.85 -13.14
N CYS A 400 -8.06 3.33 -12.08
CA CYS A 400 -7.52 3.30 -10.72
C CYS A 400 -6.20 2.52 -10.59
N LEU A 401 -5.83 1.68 -11.55
CA LEU A 401 -4.55 0.94 -11.57
C LEU A 401 -3.33 1.86 -11.64
N SER A 402 -3.47 3.05 -12.22
CA SER A 402 -2.40 4.07 -12.26
C SER A 402 -1.92 4.49 -10.86
N LYS A 403 -2.73 4.28 -9.81
CA LYS A 403 -2.38 4.60 -8.42
C LYS A 403 -1.21 3.79 -7.87
N SER A 404 -0.98 2.57 -8.38
CA SER A 404 0.10 1.71 -7.89
C SER A 404 0.86 0.94 -8.97
N PHE A 405 0.26 0.71 -10.13
CA PHE A 405 0.84 -0.11 -11.18
C PHE A 405 0.48 0.43 -12.58
N PRO A 406 1.08 1.58 -13.00
CA PRO A 406 0.73 2.22 -14.29
C PRO A 406 1.02 1.33 -15.51
N GLU A 407 2.02 0.44 -15.43
CA GLU A 407 2.38 -0.48 -16.52
C GLU A 407 1.45 -1.71 -16.63
N PHE A 408 0.54 -1.88 -15.67
CA PHE A 408 -0.34 -3.04 -15.58
C PHE A 408 -1.08 -3.33 -16.88
N LYS A 409 -1.63 -2.29 -17.54
CA LYS A 409 -2.34 -2.44 -18.80
C LYS A 409 -1.48 -3.10 -19.87
N THR A 410 -0.23 -2.65 -20.03
CA THR A 410 0.73 -3.20 -20.99
C THR A 410 1.08 -4.66 -20.69
N ILE A 411 1.24 -5.00 -19.40
CA ILE A 411 1.54 -6.37 -18.97
C ILE A 411 0.38 -7.29 -19.29
N ILE A 412 -0.85 -6.86 -19.02
CA ILE A 412 -2.05 -7.66 -19.29
C ILE A 412 -2.31 -7.78 -20.80
N GLU A 413 -2.15 -6.72 -21.57
CA GLU A 413 -2.30 -6.76 -23.03
C GLU A 413 -1.32 -7.77 -23.68
N ASN A 414 -0.11 -7.91 -23.15
CA ASN A 414 0.89 -8.86 -23.63
C ASN A 414 0.64 -10.30 -23.17
N GLY A 415 0.04 -10.49 -22.00
CA GLY A 415 -0.17 -11.81 -21.38
C GLY A 415 -1.62 -12.28 -21.31
N MET A 416 -2.58 -11.39 -21.41
CA MET A 416 -4.01 -11.67 -21.33
C MET A 416 -4.70 -11.07 -22.56
N ALA A 417 -5.77 -11.71 -23.05
CA ALA A 417 -6.60 -11.06 -24.05
C ALA A 417 -7.48 -10.02 -23.35
N ILE A 418 -7.19 -8.74 -23.59
CA ILE A 418 -8.17 -7.67 -23.37
C ILE A 418 -8.91 -7.52 -24.71
N LEU A 419 -10.21 -7.74 -24.69
CA LEU A 419 -11.08 -7.62 -25.84
C LEU A 419 -11.85 -6.31 -25.78
#